data_5042349b3c4b9ef267be5ab4659b6760
#
_entry.id   5042349b3c4b9ef267be5ab4659b6760
#
_cell.length_a   1.000
_cell.length_b   1.000
_cell.length_c   1.000
_cell.angle_alpha   90.00
_cell.angle_beta   90.00
_cell.angle_gamma   90.00
#
_symmetry.space_group_name_H-M   'P 1'
#
loop_
_entity.id
_entity.type
_entity.pdbx_description
1 polymer ?
#
loop_
_entity_poly.entity_id
_entity_poly.type
_entity_poly.pdbx_seq_one_letter_code
_entity_poly.pdbx_strand_id
1 'polypeptide(L)'
;MVLKIRNIISKTKDEMIKLFKKYPDAIGNISELVEKVDFYDLSREVLLPKFSIPENFNSTSNDIENEYLKHLVYEGASEKYQNINDGLKEKIDFELEVIKNSGYPGYFLIVQDLINAARQMGVSVGPGRGSVAGSIVAYCLGITKIDPIKYDLLFERFLNPDRVSMPDIDLSLIHI
;
A
#
# COMPACT_ATOMS: atom_id res chain seq x y z
N MET A 1 -33.76 -1.09 -20.48
CA MET A 1 -34.24 0.17 -19.89
C MET A 1 -33.01 0.95 -19.44
N VAL A 2 -32.55 1.91 -20.25
CA VAL A 2 -31.37 2.72 -19.91
C VAL A 2 -31.83 3.78 -18.92
N LEU A 3 -31.46 3.64 -17.65
CA LEU A 3 -31.62 4.70 -16.65
C LEU A 3 -30.79 5.90 -17.11
N LYS A 4 -31.43 6.93 -17.66
CA LYS A 4 -30.82 8.24 -17.87
C LYS A 4 -30.48 8.80 -16.47
N ILE A 5 -29.23 8.65 -16.06
CA ILE A 5 -28.69 9.31 -14.85
C ILE A 5 -28.62 10.82 -15.13
N ARG A 6 -29.78 11.47 -15.11
CA ARG A 6 -29.87 12.94 -15.06
C ARG A 6 -30.08 13.32 -13.61
N ASN A 7 -29.12 14.03 -13.04
CA ASN A 7 -29.14 14.63 -11.69
C ASN A 7 -28.46 13.83 -10.57
N ILE A 8 -27.15 13.60 -10.69
CA ILE A 8 -26.28 13.31 -9.54
C ILE A 8 -25.84 14.67 -8.96
N ILE A 9 -26.77 15.46 -8.47
CA ILE A 9 -26.49 16.74 -7.80
C ILE A 9 -27.12 16.66 -6.41
N SER A 10 -26.39 17.05 -5.39
CA SER A 10 -26.97 17.21 -4.05
C SER A 10 -28.08 18.24 -4.10
N LYS A 11 -29.26 17.86 -3.62
CA LYS A 11 -30.44 18.70 -3.61
C LYS A 11 -30.73 19.23 -2.23
N THR A 12 -31.28 20.43 -2.16
CA THR A 12 -31.74 21.00 -0.90
C THR A 12 -32.97 20.23 -0.37
N LYS A 13 -33.24 20.39 0.93
CA LYS A 13 -34.43 19.79 1.56
C LYS A 13 -35.73 20.16 0.84
N ASP A 14 -35.86 21.43 0.45
CA ASP A 14 -37.08 21.92 -0.22
C ASP A 14 -37.25 21.35 -1.63
N GLU A 15 -36.14 21.15 -2.36
CA GLU A 15 -36.16 20.47 -3.66
C GLU A 15 -36.55 19.00 -3.52
N MET A 16 -36.05 18.31 -2.49
CA MET A 16 -36.42 16.94 -2.22
C MET A 16 -37.91 16.82 -1.84
N ILE A 17 -38.42 17.71 -0.98
CA ILE A 17 -39.85 17.74 -0.64
C ILE A 17 -40.75 17.90 -1.90
N LYS A 18 -40.35 18.80 -2.82
CA LYS A 18 -41.09 18.99 -4.08
C LYS A 18 -41.06 17.74 -4.97
N LEU A 19 -39.90 17.09 -5.06
CA LEU A 19 -39.74 15.87 -5.87
C LEU A 19 -40.54 14.70 -5.32
N PHE A 20 -40.58 14.55 -4.00
CA PHE A 20 -41.25 13.45 -3.31
C PHE A 20 -42.66 13.82 -2.80
N LYS A 21 -43.29 14.84 -3.38
CA LYS A 21 -44.62 15.29 -2.99
C LYS A 21 -45.68 14.16 -2.94
N LYS A 22 -45.54 13.13 -3.78
CA LYS A 22 -46.43 11.95 -3.79
C LYS A 22 -46.13 10.95 -2.67
N TYR A 23 -44.96 11.07 -2.01
CA TYR A 23 -44.48 10.16 -0.98
C TYR A 23 -43.89 10.98 0.20
N PRO A 24 -44.70 11.76 0.92
CA PRO A 24 -44.22 12.65 1.97
C PRO A 24 -43.51 11.89 3.10
N ASP A 25 -43.99 10.70 3.42
CA ASP A 25 -43.40 9.85 4.48
C ASP A 25 -41.97 9.44 4.16
N ALA A 26 -41.59 9.34 2.87
CA ALA A 26 -40.21 9.03 2.48
C ALA A 26 -39.20 10.09 2.94
N ILE A 27 -39.64 11.34 3.03
CA ILE A 27 -38.79 12.44 3.56
C ILE A 27 -38.71 12.36 5.09
N GLY A 28 -39.80 12.03 5.79
CA GLY A 28 -39.82 11.81 7.23
C GLY A 28 -38.92 10.67 7.68
N ASN A 29 -38.96 9.57 6.94
CA ASN A 29 -38.18 8.37 7.24
C ASN A 29 -36.65 8.58 7.12
N ILE A 30 -36.18 9.64 6.44
CA ILE A 30 -34.76 9.99 6.39
C ILE A 30 -34.23 10.28 7.79
N SER A 31 -34.98 11.04 8.61
CA SER A 31 -34.58 11.35 9.98
C SER A 31 -34.49 10.07 10.83
N GLU A 32 -35.44 9.16 10.70
CA GLU A 32 -35.42 7.87 11.39
C GLU A 32 -34.20 7.02 10.99
N LEU A 33 -33.82 7.06 9.71
CA LEU A 33 -32.61 6.36 9.24
C LEU A 33 -31.32 6.97 9.82
N VAL A 34 -31.26 8.31 9.85
CA VAL A 34 -30.09 9.01 10.39
C VAL A 34 -29.94 8.76 11.89
N GLU A 35 -31.05 8.72 12.64
CA GLU A 35 -31.06 8.43 14.07
C GLU A 35 -30.62 7.02 14.43
N LYS A 36 -30.66 6.06 13.48
CA LYS A 36 -30.15 4.70 13.65
C LYS A 36 -28.64 4.60 13.46
N VAL A 37 -27.99 5.66 13.01
CA VAL A 37 -26.55 5.70 12.79
C VAL A 37 -25.89 6.36 13.99
N ASP A 38 -25.20 5.56 14.79
CA ASP A 38 -24.39 6.08 15.88
C ASP A 38 -23.16 6.83 15.35
N PHE A 39 -22.82 7.94 16.01
CA PHE A 39 -21.56 8.62 15.73
C PHE A 39 -20.41 7.79 16.33
N TYR A 40 -19.48 7.38 15.46
CA TYR A 40 -18.24 6.71 15.90
C TYR A 40 -17.05 7.27 15.14
N ASP A 41 -15.92 7.35 15.84
CA ASP A 41 -14.66 7.77 15.24
C ASP A 41 -13.98 6.56 14.58
N LEU A 42 -13.75 6.67 13.27
CA LEU A 42 -13.01 5.68 12.47
C LEU A 42 -11.49 5.91 12.53
N SER A 43 -11.08 7.06 13.06
CA SER A 43 -9.66 7.39 13.19
C SER A 43 -9.03 6.51 14.26
N ARG A 44 -8.15 5.61 13.84
CA ARG A 44 -7.37 4.73 14.72
C ARG A 44 -5.91 4.77 14.31
N GLU A 45 -5.04 4.50 15.26
CA GLU A 45 -3.64 4.24 14.96
C GLU A 45 -3.51 3.03 14.03
N VAL A 46 -2.58 3.11 13.11
CA VAL A 46 -2.29 2.01 12.18
C VAL A 46 -1.70 0.85 12.99
N LEU A 47 -2.42 -0.26 13.08
CA LEU A 47 -1.98 -1.47 13.75
C LEU A 47 -1.23 -2.34 12.73
N LEU A 48 0.09 -2.22 12.70
CA LEU A 48 0.95 -3.12 11.92
C LEU A 48 1.45 -4.25 12.83
N PRO A 49 1.42 -5.51 12.39
CA PRO A 49 2.09 -6.59 13.09
C PRO A 49 3.60 -6.34 13.10
N LYS A 50 4.28 -6.74 14.16
CA LYS A 50 5.74 -6.67 14.22
C LYS A 50 6.33 -7.85 13.45
N PHE A 51 7.32 -7.56 12.62
CA PHE A 51 8.09 -8.60 11.94
C PHE A 51 9.10 -9.23 12.91
N SER A 52 9.17 -10.56 12.92
CA SER A 52 10.15 -11.27 13.75
C SER A 52 11.47 -11.37 13.00
N ILE A 53 12.45 -10.57 13.43
CA ILE A 53 13.80 -10.60 12.87
C ILE A 53 14.46 -11.93 13.24
N PRO A 54 15.14 -12.61 12.29
CA PRO A 54 15.87 -13.85 12.56
C PRO A 54 16.98 -13.64 13.63
N GLU A 55 17.12 -14.59 14.56
CA GLU A 55 18.08 -14.52 15.69
C GLU A 55 19.54 -14.42 15.25
N ASN A 56 19.87 -14.88 14.05
CA ASN A 56 21.21 -14.79 13.47
C ASN A 56 21.55 -13.40 12.92
N PHE A 57 20.60 -12.48 12.83
CA PHE A 57 20.87 -11.10 12.43
C PHE A 57 21.22 -10.26 13.65
N ASN A 58 22.51 -10.00 13.81
CA ASN A 58 23.03 -9.19 14.92
C ASN A 58 23.04 -7.70 14.54
N SER A 59 22.24 -6.92 15.23
CA SER A 59 22.26 -5.46 15.17
C SER A 59 22.33 -4.88 16.57
N THR A 60 23.06 -3.78 16.70
CA THR A 60 23.14 -2.99 17.95
C THR A 60 22.19 -1.79 17.93
N SER A 61 21.45 -1.63 16.85
CA SER A 61 20.55 -0.49 16.64
C SER A 61 19.19 -0.72 17.32
N ASN A 62 18.61 0.38 17.78
CA ASN A 62 17.20 0.38 18.24
C ASN A 62 16.20 0.24 17.07
N ASP A 63 16.66 0.35 15.82
CA ASP A 63 15.87 0.30 14.59
C ASP A 63 16.24 -0.94 13.76
N ILE A 64 16.13 -2.11 14.39
CA ILE A 64 16.56 -3.38 13.83
C ILE A 64 15.78 -3.77 12.55
N GLU A 65 14.49 -3.42 12.46
CA GLU A 65 13.67 -3.70 11.26
C GLU A 65 14.21 -2.97 10.04
N ASN A 66 14.60 -1.71 10.21
CA ASN A 66 15.17 -0.92 9.11
C ASN A 66 16.55 -1.42 8.67
N GLU A 67 17.40 -1.81 9.62
CA GLU A 67 18.71 -2.38 9.28
C GLU A 67 18.58 -3.73 8.58
N TYR A 68 17.65 -4.55 9.02
CA TYR A 68 17.37 -5.83 8.37
C TYR A 68 16.80 -5.64 6.97
N LEU A 69 15.87 -4.70 6.80
CA LEU A 69 15.34 -4.33 5.49
C LEU A 69 16.46 -3.87 4.55
N LYS A 70 17.32 -2.97 5.03
CA LYS A 70 18.47 -2.50 4.26
C LYS A 70 19.41 -3.64 3.85
N HIS A 71 19.70 -4.56 4.76
CA HIS A 71 20.51 -5.75 4.48
C HIS A 71 19.93 -6.58 3.34
N LEU A 72 18.63 -6.94 3.42
CA LEU A 72 17.95 -7.73 2.39
C LEU A 72 17.87 -7.02 1.04
N VAL A 73 17.67 -5.70 1.05
CA VAL A 73 17.63 -4.90 -0.18
C VAL A 73 18.96 -4.90 -0.89
N TYR A 74 20.08 -4.73 -0.17
CA TYR A 74 21.40 -4.76 -0.78
C TYR A 74 21.83 -6.17 -1.23
N GLU A 75 21.41 -7.21 -0.51
CA GLU A 75 21.59 -8.59 -0.93
C GLU A 75 20.86 -8.83 -2.26
N GLY A 76 19.57 -8.50 -2.34
CA GLY A 76 18.79 -8.62 -3.56
C GLY A 76 19.25 -7.71 -4.69
N ALA A 77 19.78 -6.51 -4.39
CA ALA A 77 20.39 -5.64 -5.39
C ALA A 77 21.63 -6.29 -6.01
N SER A 78 22.48 -6.94 -5.21
CA SER A 78 23.66 -7.65 -5.68
C SER A 78 23.32 -8.84 -6.59
N GLU A 79 22.19 -9.49 -6.36
CA GLU A 79 21.70 -10.58 -7.22
C GLU A 79 21.14 -10.09 -8.56
N LYS A 80 20.49 -8.92 -8.56
CA LYS A 80 19.72 -8.43 -9.72
C LYS A 80 20.51 -7.49 -10.63
N TYR A 81 21.48 -6.79 -10.08
CA TYR A 81 22.31 -5.85 -10.82
C TYR A 81 23.77 -6.31 -10.85
N GLN A 82 24.36 -6.37 -12.04
CA GLN A 82 25.78 -6.76 -12.22
C GLN A 82 26.73 -5.78 -11.55
N ASN A 83 26.34 -4.51 -11.43
CA ASN A 83 27.12 -3.46 -10.80
C ASN A 83 26.20 -2.47 -10.10
N ILE A 84 26.42 -2.26 -8.81
CA ILE A 84 25.73 -1.23 -8.02
C ILE A 84 26.57 0.05 -8.09
N ASN A 85 26.28 0.87 -9.11
CA ASN A 85 26.92 2.18 -9.25
C ASN A 85 26.38 3.19 -8.24
N ASP A 86 27.04 4.35 -8.11
CA ASP A 86 26.68 5.37 -7.13
C ASP A 86 25.23 5.87 -7.31
N GLY A 87 24.76 6.07 -8.55
CA GLY A 87 23.41 6.52 -8.81
C GLY A 87 22.32 5.50 -8.43
N LEU A 88 22.60 4.20 -8.58
CA LEU A 88 21.72 3.14 -8.12
C LEU A 88 21.66 3.10 -6.59
N LYS A 89 22.84 3.25 -5.95
CA LYS A 89 22.95 3.29 -4.50
C LYS A 89 22.21 4.48 -3.90
N GLU A 90 22.35 5.66 -4.48
CA GLU A 90 21.62 6.86 -4.05
C GLU A 90 20.10 6.65 -4.12
N LYS A 91 19.59 6.03 -5.18
CA LYS A 91 18.15 5.71 -5.29
C LYS A 91 17.70 4.71 -4.24
N ILE A 92 18.46 3.65 -3.99
CA ILE A 92 18.15 2.65 -2.96
C ILE A 92 18.13 3.31 -1.58
N ASP A 93 19.15 4.07 -1.24
CA ASP A 93 19.27 4.73 0.07
C ASP A 93 18.16 5.78 0.25
N PHE A 94 17.80 6.53 -0.80
CA PHE A 94 16.67 7.46 -0.79
C PHE A 94 15.33 6.76 -0.48
N GLU A 95 15.00 5.68 -1.20
CA GLU A 95 13.76 4.95 -0.95
C GLU A 95 13.73 4.32 0.45
N LEU A 96 14.84 3.76 0.92
CA LEU A 96 14.96 3.21 2.28
C LEU A 96 14.74 4.29 3.34
N GLU A 97 15.25 5.49 3.14
CA GLU A 97 15.04 6.61 4.05
C GLU A 97 13.57 7.06 4.08
N VAL A 98 12.91 7.15 2.92
CA VAL A 98 11.47 7.47 2.85
C VAL A 98 10.63 6.40 3.55
N ILE A 99 10.92 5.11 3.31
CA ILE A 99 10.23 3.99 3.96
C ILE A 99 10.41 4.03 5.48
N LYS A 100 11.63 4.29 5.93
CA LYS A 100 11.96 4.45 7.36
C LYS A 100 11.18 5.59 8.00
N ASN A 101 11.23 6.78 7.40
CA ASN A 101 10.60 7.99 7.91
C ASN A 101 9.06 7.88 7.91
N SER A 102 8.51 7.09 7.01
CA SER A 102 7.08 6.77 6.96
C SER A 102 6.64 5.69 7.98
N GLY A 103 7.59 5.00 8.63
CA GLY A 103 7.31 3.98 9.65
C GLY A 103 6.91 2.61 9.09
N TYR A 104 7.28 2.30 7.84
CA TYR A 104 6.85 1.06 7.16
C TYR A 104 7.94 0.00 6.86
N PRO A 105 9.12 -0.02 7.50
CA PRO A 105 10.10 -1.08 7.24
C PRO A 105 9.52 -2.48 7.49
N GLY A 106 8.83 -2.68 8.61
CA GLY A 106 8.19 -3.95 8.95
C GLY A 106 7.12 -4.39 7.95
N TYR A 107 6.39 -3.45 7.34
CA TYR A 107 5.42 -3.76 6.29
C TYR A 107 6.07 -4.41 5.06
N PHE A 108 7.19 -3.86 4.59
CA PHE A 108 7.94 -4.44 3.46
C PHE A 108 8.48 -5.83 3.79
N LEU A 109 8.99 -6.02 5.01
CA LEU A 109 9.49 -7.32 5.47
C LEU A 109 8.37 -8.37 5.50
N ILE A 110 7.19 -8.02 6.02
CA ILE A 110 6.02 -8.90 6.06
C ILE A 110 5.57 -9.28 4.64
N VAL A 111 5.50 -8.32 3.72
CA VAL A 111 5.09 -8.58 2.34
C VAL A 111 6.09 -9.49 1.63
N GLN A 112 7.39 -9.27 1.84
CA GLN A 112 8.43 -10.14 1.30
C GLN A 112 8.31 -11.58 1.84
N ASP A 113 8.10 -11.72 3.14
CA ASP A 113 7.97 -13.03 3.79
C ASP A 113 6.75 -13.80 3.27
N LEU A 114 5.60 -13.14 3.11
CA LEU A 114 4.40 -13.72 2.49
C LEU A 114 4.68 -14.24 1.07
N ILE A 115 5.40 -13.45 0.27
CA ILE A 115 5.75 -13.84 -1.11
C ILE A 115 6.70 -15.03 -1.10
N ASN A 116 7.71 -15.04 -0.22
CA ASN A 116 8.67 -16.13 -0.12
C ASN A 116 8.00 -17.40 0.38
N ALA A 117 7.13 -17.32 1.37
CA ALA A 117 6.33 -18.45 1.85
C ALA A 117 5.45 -19.02 0.74
N ALA A 118 4.74 -18.18 -0.03
CA ALA A 118 3.93 -18.62 -1.15
C ALA A 118 4.78 -19.38 -2.19
N ARG A 119 5.97 -18.86 -2.55
CA ARG A 119 6.88 -19.51 -3.49
C ARG A 119 7.39 -20.85 -2.97
N GLN A 120 7.74 -20.94 -1.68
CA GLN A 120 8.17 -22.19 -1.04
C GLN A 120 7.06 -23.25 -1.04
N MET A 121 5.81 -22.83 -0.95
CA MET A 121 4.63 -23.70 -1.04
C MET A 121 4.26 -24.08 -2.48
N GLY A 122 5.05 -23.66 -3.49
CA GLY A 122 4.77 -23.90 -4.90
C GLY A 122 3.67 -23.03 -5.51
N VAL A 123 3.22 -22.01 -4.78
CA VAL A 123 2.20 -21.07 -5.26
C VAL A 123 2.85 -20.03 -6.16
N SER A 124 2.32 -19.86 -7.38
CA SER A 124 2.80 -18.84 -8.30
C SER A 124 2.41 -17.45 -7.83
N VAL A 125 3.39 -16.56 -7.74
CA VAL A 125 3.20 -15.14 -7.39
C VAL A 125 3.38 -14.29 -8.64
N GLY A 126 2.41 -13.42 -8.90
CA GLY A 126 2.44 -12.48 -10.02
C GLY A 126 3.64 -11.52 -9.96
N PRO A 127 3.94 -10.82 -11.07
CA PRO A 127 5.13 -9.95 -11.18
C PRO A 127 5.04 -8.67 -10.34
N GLY A 128 3.95 -8.45 -9.64
CA GLY A 128 3.60 -7.18 -9.02
C GLY A 128 2.75 -6.30 -9.95
N ARG A 129 1.91 -5.47 -9.39
CA ARG A 129 1.04 -4.54 -10.12
C ARG A 129 0.84 -3.25 -9.34
N GLY A 130 0.28 -2.23 -9.99
CA GLY A 130 0.02 -0.94 -9.37
C GLY A 130 1.29 -0.10 -9.22
N SER A 131 1.26 0.83 -8.28
CA SER A 131 2.32 1.82 -8.06
C SER A 131 3.61 1.23 -7.49
N VAL A 132 3.54 0.09 -6.78
CA VAL A 132 4.71 -0.59 -6.17
C VAL A 132 5.78 -0.97 -7.20
N ALA A 133 5.42 -1.11 -8.47
CA ALA A 133 6.39 -1.35 -9.55
C ALA A 133 7.41 -0.20 -9.71
N GLY A 134 7.12 0.99 -9.18
CA GLY A 134 8.05 2.12 -9.16
C GLY A 134 9.12 2.05 -8.09
N SER A 135 9.06 1.09 -7.15
CA SER A 135 10.02 0.98 -6.04
C SER A 135 11.16 0.03 -6.37
N ILE A 136 12.40 0.54 -6.28
CA ILE A 136 13.60 -0.29 -6.40
C ILE A 136 13.79 -1.19 -5.17
N VAL A 137 13.39 -0.73 -4.00
CA VAL A 137 13.38 -1.54 -2.78
C VAL A 137 12.47 -2.75 -2.95
N ALA A 138 11.23 -2.55 -3.44
CA ALA A 138 10.30 -3.65 -3.70
C ALA A 138 10.83 -4.61 -4.79
N TYR A 139 11.53 -4.09 -5.80
CA TYR A 139 12.18 -4.91 -6.81
C TYR A 139 13.31 -5.74 -6.21
N CYS A 140 14.23 -5.14 -5.45
CA CYS A 140 15.34 -5.85 -4.80
C CYS A 140 14.85 -6.94 -3.85
N LEU A 141 13.81 -6.68 -3.06
CA LEU A 141 13.17 -7.67 -2.18
C LEU A 141 12.42 -8.79 -2.93
N GLY A 142 12.27 -8.69 -4.25
CA GLY A 142 11.51 -9.67 -5.03
C GLY A 142 9.98 -9.57 -4.86
N ILE A 143 9.49 -8.49 -4.27
CA ILE A 143 8.06 -8.18 -4.19
C ILE A 143 7.50 -7.94 -5.59
N THR A 144 8.25 -7.18 -6.42
CA THR A 144 7.95 -7.02 -7.83
C THR A 144 9.04 -7.61 -8.72
N LYS A 145 8.68 -7.99 -9.95
CA LYS A 145 9.61 -8.48 -10.99
C LYS A 145 9.89 -7.40 -12.05
N ILE A 146 9.37 -6.20 -11.86
CA ILE A 146 9.51 -5.08 -12.79
C ILE A 146 10.64 -4.19 -12.28
N ASP A 147 11.69 -4.03 -13.08
CA ASP A 147 12.82 -3.15 -12.78
C ASP A 147 12.44 -1.68 -13.00
N PRO A 148 12.31 -0.86 -11.95
CA PRO A 148 11.88 0.52 -12.09
C PRO A 148 12.93 1.40 -12.80
N ILE A 149 14.21 1.03 -12.77
CA ILE A 149 15.27 1.76 -13.47
C ILE A 149 15.14 1.55 -14.97
N LYS A 150 14.97 0.30 -15.39
CA LYS A 150 14.84 -0.05 -16.82
C LYS A 150 13.66 0.61 -17.49
N TYR A 151 12.56 0.79 -16.77
CA TYR A 151 11.30 1.35 -17.28
C TYR A 151 11.05 2.79 -16.87
N ASP A 152 12.02 3.45 -16.25
CA ASP A 152 11.93 4.85 -15.77
C ASP A 152 10.66 5.13 -14.95
N LEU A 153 10.38 4.25 -13.98
CA LEU A 153 9.21 4.36 -13.11
C LEU A 153 9.51 5.23 -11.90
N LEU A 154 8.50 6.00 -11.48
CA LEU A 154 8.63 6.96 -10.38
C LEU A 154 8.19 6.33 -9.06
N PHE A 155 9.07 6.36 -8.06
CA PHE A 155 8.83 5.90 -6.70
C PHE A 155 7.77 6.74 -5.98
N GLU A 156 7.71 8.04 -6.24
CA GLU A 156 6.80 8.99 -5.62
C GLU A 156 5.31 8.70 -5.93
N ARG A 157 5.05 7.90 -6.97
CA ARG A 157 3.71 7.41 -7.27
C ARG A 157 3.25 6.30 -6.30
N PHE A 158 4.19 5.63 -5.67
CA PHE A 158 3.96 4.57 -4.70
C PHE A 158 4.01 5.11 -3.27
N LEU A 159 5.09 5.79 -2.90
CA LEU A 159 5.30 6.43 -1.60
C LEU A 159 5.75 7.86 -1.82
N ASN A 160 4.89 8.81 -1.43
CA ASN A 160 5.21 10.22 -1.50
C ASN A 160 5.62 10.72 -0.12
N PRO A 161 6.86 11.24 0.07
CA PRO A 161 7.31 11.76 1.36
C PRO A 161 6.43 12.91 1.89
N ASP A 162 5.79 13.67 1.00
CA ASP A 162 4.91 14.80 1.37
C ASP A 162 3.48 14.35 1.74
N ARG A 163 3.12 13.10 1.48
CA ARG A 163 1.80 12.56 1.75
C ARG A 163 1.91 11.27 2.55
N VAL A 164 1.75 11.38 3.87
CA VAL A 164 1.73 10.22 4.75
C VAL A 164 0.46 9.40 4.49
N SER A 165 0.60 8.36 3.70
CA SER A 165 -0.44 7.33 3.51
C SER A 165 0.21 5.97 3.59
N MET A 166 -0.52 5.00 4.13
CA MET A 166 -0.05 3.61 4.15
C MET A 166 0.22 3.13 2.72
N PRO A 167 1.39 2.52 2.45
CA PRO A 167 1.66 1.93 1.14
C PRO A 167 0.67 0.80 0.86
N ASP A 168 0.24 0.71 -0.40
CA ASP A 168 -0.67 -0.33 -0.88
C ASP A 168 0.06 -1.23 -1.88
N ILE A 169 0.28 -2.50 -1.49
CA ILE A 169 0.95 -3.50 -2.30
C ILE A 169 -0.03 -4.59 -2.68
N ASP A 170 -0.44 -4.57 -3.93
CA ASP A 170 -1.32 -5.58 -4.51
C ASP A 170 -0.54 -6.86 -4.85
N LEU A 171 -0.93 -7.98 -4.24
CA LEU A 171 -0.39 -9.30 -4.54
C LEU A 171 -1.39 -10.12 -5.37
N SER A 172 -0.87 -10.84 -6.36
CA SER A 172 -1.64 -11.81 -7.13
C SER A 172 -1.06 -13.20 -6.89
N LEU A 173 -1.86 -14.09 -6.30
CA LEU A 173 -1.50 -15.47 -6.03
C LEU A 173 -2.39 -16.37 -6.89
N ILE A 174 -1.78 -17.30 -7.64
CA ILE A 174 -2.49 -18.22 -8.51
C ILE A 174 -2.16 -19.63 -8.09
N HIS A 175 -3.17 -20.38 -7.69
CA HIS A 175 -3.09 -21.82 -7.54
C HIS A 175 -3.36 -22.44 -8.92
N ILE A 176 -2.39 -23.17 -9.45
CA ILE A 176 -2.54 -23.96 -10.67
C ILE A 176 -2.63 -25.42 -10.26
#